data_8a50b04824c577caba4b888bc637baf6
#
_entry.id   8a50b04824c577caba4b888bc637baf6
#
_cell.length_a   1.000
_cell.length_b   1.000
_cell.length_c   1.000
_cell.angle_alpha   90.00
_cell.angle_beta   90.00
_cell.angle_gamma   90.00
#
_symmetry.space_group_name_H-M   'P 1'
#
loop_
_entity.id
_entity.type
_entity.pdbx_description
1 polymer ?
#
loop_
_entity_poly.entity_id
_entity_poly.type
_entity_poly.pdbx_seq_one_letter_code
_entity_poly.pdbx_strand_id
1 'polypeptide(L)'
;IIGSNELTDFVEALKTPRVILLMVQAGPAVDELTGKLFPLMEKGDILIDGGNSYYEDTERRVKELYDKGMYFVGCGISGGEEGALHGASIMPGGAQEAWPVIQPMLKSIAAKAEDGTPCCEWVGPGGAGHYVKMVHNGIEYGDMQLIAEIYFAMKHLLALKNEQMADIFEQWDKGRLHSYLIEITSAILRHKEEGGDYLLDNILDAAGQKGTGRWSVINS
;
A
#
# COMPACT_ATOMS: atom_id res chain seq x y z
N ILE A 1 -2.66 -4.52 24.49
CA ILE A 1 -2.46 -5.44 23.35
C ILE A 1 -2.39 -6.85 23.94
N ILE A 2 -3.21 -7.76 23.41
CA ILE A 2 -3.22 -9.19 23.76
C ILE A 2 -2.61 -9.92 22.57
N GLY A 3 -1.53 -10.68 22.81
CA GLY A 3 -0.93 -11.56 21.81
C GLY A 3 -1.50 -12.97 21.95
N SER A 4 -1.67 -13.69 20.84
CA SER A 4 -2.01 -15.11 20.83
C SER A 4 -1.21 -15.83 19.75
N ASN A 5 -0.78 -17.05 20.04
CA ASN A 5 -0.11 -17.94 19.07
C ASN A 5 -1.09 -18.94 18.44
N GLU A 6 -2.27 -19.11 19.03
CA GLU A 6 -3.31 -20.00 18.53
C GLU A 6 -4.46 -19.21 17.92
N LEU A 7 -4.91 -19.60 16.71
CA LEU A 7 -5.99 -18.91 16.02
C LEU A 7 -7.32 -18.98 16.77
N THR A 8 -7.59 -20.07 17.48
CA THR A 8 -8.82 -20.23 18.28
C THR A 8 -8.86 -19.19 19.39
N ASP A 9 -7.82 -19.10 20.20
CA ASP A 9 -7.72 -18.14 21.30
C ASP A 9 -7.76 -16.69 20.79
N PHE A 10 -7.14 -16.45 19.63
CA PHE A 10 -7.17 -15.14 18.98
C PHE A 10 -8.60 -14.75 18.59
N VAL A 11 -9.33 -15.63 17.90
CA VAL A 11 -10.70 -15.34 17.43
C VAL A 11 -11.68 -15.21 18.58
N GLU A 12 -11.57 -16.06 19.62
CA GLU A 12 -12.41 -16.00 20.81
C GLU A 12 -12.21 -14.71 21.62
N ALA A 13 -11.02 -14.13 21.61
CA ALA A 13 -10.73 -12.87 22.28
C ALA A 13 -11.34 -11.63 21.59
N LEU A 14 -11.85 -11.77 20.35
CA LEU A 14 -12.40 -10.66 19.57
C LEU A 14 -13.90 -10.48 19.84
N LYS A 15 -14.32 -9.20 19.90
CA LYS A 15 -15.72 -8.82 20.00
C LYS A 15 -16.44 -9.03 18.66
N THR A 16 -17.66 -9.59 18.70
CA THR A 16 -18.54 -9.75 17.53
C THR A 16 -19.26 -8.43 17.15
N PRO A 17 -19.45 -8.12 15.86
CA PRO A 17 -18.85 -8.83 14.74
C PRO A 17 -17.34 -8.69 14.76
N ARG A 18 -16.63 -9.79 14.57
CA ARG A 18 -15.16 -9.80 14.58
C ARG A 18 -14.62 -9.10 13.34
N VAL A 19 -13.56 -8.34 13.51
CA VAL A 19 -12.83 -7.71 12.39
C VAL A 19 -11.38 -8.18 12.46
N ILE A 20 -10.95 -8.90 11.44
CA ILE A 20 -9.60 -9.48 11.37
C ILE A 20 -8.88 -8.92 10.15
N LEU A 21 -7.74 -8.25 10.36
CA LEU A 21 -6.86 -7.76 9.30
C LEU A 21 -5.76 -8.77 9.03
N LEU A 22 -5.70 -9.25 7.79
CA LEU A 22 -4.66 -10.14 7.27
C LEU A 22 -3.52 -9.31 6.68
N MET A 23 -2.32 -9.46 7.24
CA MET A 23 -1.08 -8.85 6.73
C MET A 23 -0.10 -9.96 6.36
N VAL A 24 -0.48 -10.80 5.40
CA VAL A 24 0.30 -11.95 4.93
C VAL A 24 0.68 -11.79 3.46
N GLN A 25 1.55 -12.65 2.96
CA GLN A 25 1.91 -12.66 1.55
C GLN A 25 0.67 -12.89 0.68
N ALA A 26 0.53 -12.08 -0.37
CA ALA A 26 -0.54 -12.19 -1.35
C ALA A 26 -0.55 -13.57 -2.06
N GLY A 27 -1.73 -13.99 -2.48
CA GLY A 27 -1.92 -15.26 -3.19
C GLY A 27 -2.35 -16.40 -2.26
N PRO A 28 -1.79 -17.62 -2.41
CA PRO A 28 -2.23 -18.81 -1.68
C PRO A 28 -2.22 -18.70 -0.15
N ALA A 29 -1.30 -17.90 0.42
CA ALA A 29 -1.22 -17.69 1.86
C ALA A 29 -2.49 -17.03 2.44
N VAL A 30 -3.13 -16.13 1.68
CA VAL A 30 -4.40 -15.51 2.07
C VAL A 30 -5.52 -16.57 2.08
N ASP A 31 -5.57 -17.43 1.06
CA ASP A 31 -6.58 -18.50 0.97
C ASP A 31 -6.40 -19.53 2.09
N GLU A 32 -5.15 -19.91 2.37
CA GLU A 32 -4.82 -20.85 3.45
C GLU A 32 -5.24 -20.31 4.82
N LEU A 33 -4.88 -19.04 5.12
CA LEU A 33 -5.24 -18.43 6.40
C LEU A 33 -6.74 -18.22 6.52
N THR A 34 -7.40 -17.77 5.45
CA THR A 34 -8.86 -17.64 5.40
C THR A 34 -9.54 -18.99 5.66
N GLY A 35 -9.03 -20.08 5.07
CA GLY A 35 -9.53 -21.43 5.30
C GLY A 35 -9.39 -21.90 6.76
N LYS A 36 -8.33 -21.52 7.45
CA LYS A 36 -8.12 -21.80 8.87
C LYS A 36 -9.01 -20.96 9.80
N LEU A 37 -9.24 -19.71 9.44
CA LEU A 37 -10.09 -18.80 10.22
C LEU A 37 -11.59 -19.11 10.05
N PHE A 38 -11.99 -19.52 8.85
CA PHE A 38 -13.38 -19.72 8.48
C PHE A 38 -14.18 -20.57 9.49
N PRO A 39 -13.69 -21.74 9.98
CA PRO A 39 -14.43 -22.57 10.95
C PRO A 39 -14.60 -21.91 12.34
N LEU A 40 -13.83 -20.88 12.63
CA LEU A 40 -13.81 -20.17 13.90
C LEU A 40 -14.66 -18.89 13.89
N MET A 41 -15.12 -18.50 12.68
CA MET A 41 -15.87 -17.24 12.47
C MET A 41 -17.37 -17.48 12.43
N GLU A 42 -18.13 -16.42 12.65
CA GLU A 42 -19.59 -16.40 12.64
C GLU A 42 -20.14 -15.49 11.54
N LYS A 43 -21.44 -15.61 11.26
CA LYS A 43 -22.11 -14.72 10.31
C LYS A 43 -21.99 -13.26 10.75
N GLY A 44 -21.63 -12.39 9.80
CA GLY A 44 -21.42 -10.98 10.04
C GLY A 44 -19.96 -10.62 10.39
N ASP A 45 -19.09 -11.59 10.65
CA ASP A 45 -17.66 -11.34 10.85
C ASP A 45 -16.98 -10.87 9.55
N ILE A 46 -15.92 -10.10 9.69
CA ILE A 46 -15.25 -9.40 8.59
C ILE A 46 -13.78 -9.80 8.53
N LEU A 47 -13.34 -10.24 7.37
CA LEU A 47 -11.92 -10.39 7.02
C LEU A 47 -11.49 -9.23 6.12
N ILE A 48 -10.37 -8.60 6.44
CA ILE A 48 -9.75 -7.54 5.64
C ILE A 48 -8.40 -8.06 5.16
N ASP A 49 -8.18 -8.14 3.86
CA ASP A 49 -6.88 -8.44 3.26
C ASP A 49 -6.14 -7.12 2.98
N GLY A 50 -5.13 -6.81 3.79
CA GLY A 50 -4.29 -5.61 3.68
C GLY A 50 -3.02 -5.84 2.85
N GLY A 51 -2.86 -7.02 2.25
CA GLY A 51 -1.75 -7.33 1.35
C GLY A 51 -1.88 -6.69 -0.03
N ASN A 52 -0.89 -6.92 -0.89
CA ASN A 52 -0.95 -6.52 -2.30
C ASN A 52 -1.52 -7.66 -3.15
N SER A 53 -2.73 -8.10 -2.84
CA SER A 53 -3.40 -9.21 -3.54
C SER A 53 -3.86 -8.83 -4.94
N TYR A 54 -3.92 -9.82 -5.83
CA TYR A 54 -4.51 -9.64 -7.14
C TYR A 54 -6.02 -9.42 -7.01
N TYR A 55 -6.56 -8.44 -7.71
CA TYR A 55 -7.94 -7.99 -7.50
C TYR A 55 -8.99 -9.05 -7.89
N GLU A 56 -8.72 -9.92 -8.88
CA GLU A 56 -9.62 -11.01 -9.25
C GLU A 56 -9.70 -12.11 -8.17
N ASP A 57 -8.58 -12.40 -7.50
CA ASP A 57 -8.58 -13.28 -6.33
C ASP A 57 -9.42 -12.70 -5.20
N THR A 58 -9.32 -11.39 -5.01
CA THR A 58 -10.14 -10.68 -4.02
C THR A 58 -11.62 -10.76 -4.36
N GLU A 59 -11.99 -10.56 -5.61
CA GLU A 59 -13.37 -10.68 -6.07
C GLU A 59 -13.94 -12.06 -5.81
N ARG A 60 -13.16 -13.10 -6.11
CA ARG A 60 -13.51 -14.49 -5.79
C ARG A 60 -13.74 -14.69 -4.29
N ARG A 61 -12.81 -14.21 -3.44
CA ARG A 61 -12.91 -14.32 -1.97
C ARG A 61 -14.11 -13.58 -1.40
N VAL A 62 -14.41 -12.38 -1.91
CA VAL A 62 -15.60 -11.62 -1.53
C VAL A 62 -16.85 -12.44 -1.76
N LYS A 63 -17.01 -13.04 -2.93
CA LYS A 63 -18.16 -13.89 -3.27
C LYS A 63 -18.25 -15.14 -2.39
N GLU A 64 -17.13 -15.85 -2.24
CA GLU A 64 -17.07 -17.10 -1.46
C GLU A 64 -17.44 -16.90 0.02
N LEU A 65 -17.05 -15.80 0.64
CA LEU A 65 -17.38 -15.51 2.03
C LEU A 65 -18.79 -14.94 2.16
N TYR A 66 -19.23 -14.12 1.21
CA TYR A 66 -20.59 -13.58 1.19
C TYR A 66 -21.65 -14.70 1.14
N ASP A 67 -21.44 -15.70 0.30
CA ASP A 67 -22.32 -16.87 0.19
C ASP A 67 -22.45 -17.66 1.52
N LYS A 68 -21.48 -17.46 2.42
CA LYS A 68 -21.45 -18.09 3.75
C LYS A 68 -21.90 -17.14 4.88
N GLY A 69 -22.31 -15.93 4.52
CA GLY A 69 -22.80 -14.89 5.45
C GLY A 69 -21.71 -14.11 6.18
N MET A 70 -20.46 -14.15 5.71
CA MET A 70 -19.33 -13.35 6.19
C MET A 70 -18.90 -12.34 5.14
N TYR A 71 -18.11 -11.37 5.55
CA TYR A 71 -17.70 -10.30 4.68
C TYR A 71 -16.19 -10.30 4.45
N PHE A 72 -15.78 -10.13 3.19
CA PHE A 72 -14.39 -9.95 2.82
C PHE A 72 -14.17 -8.58 2.20
N VAL A 73 -13.09 -7.92 2.59
CA VAL A 73 -12.68 -6.59 2.12
C VAL A 73 -11.24 -6.67 1.65
N GLY A 74 -11.01 -6.38 0.38
CA GLY A 74 -9.65 -6.14 -0.13
C GLY A 74 -9.27 -4.69 0.14
N CYS A 75 -8.17 -4.50 0.85
CA CYS A 75 -7.77 -3.18 1.31
C CYS A 75 -6.38 -2.84 0.78
N GLY A 76 -6.31 -2.02 -0.27
CA GLY A 76 -5.04 -1.46 -0.72
C GLY A 76 -4.48 -0.50 0.33
N ILE A 77 -3.23 -0.72 0.74
CA ILE A 77 -2.54 0.13 1.72
C ILE A 77 -1.27 0.68 1.08
N SER A 78 -1.08 1.99 1.11
CA SER A 78 0.08 2.69 0.56
C SER A 78 0.71 3.62 1.59
N GLY A 79 2.05 3.53 1.74
CA GLY A 79 2.80 4.37 2.67
C GLY A 79 4.09 3.74 3.20
N GLY A 80 4.35 2.47 2.93
CA GLY A 80 5.53 1.76 3.41
C GLY A 80 5.68 1.77 4.92
N GLU A 81 6.90 1.80 5.42
CA GLU A 81 7.21 1.84 6.87
C GLU A 81 6.76 3.15 7.51
N GLU A 82 6.96 4.26 6.84
CA GLU A 82 6.49 5.59 7.29
C GLU A 82 4.96 5.63 7.40
N GLY A 83 4.26 5.07 6.41
CA GLY A 83 2.81 4.94 6.46
C GLY A 83 2.31 4.04 7.58
N ALA A 84 3.04 2.98 7.93
CA ALA A 84 2.70 2.13 9.06
C ALA A 84 2.83 2.86 10.41
N LEU A 85 3.76 3.82 10.51
CA LEU A 85 4.01 4.59 11.73
C LEU A 85 3.13 5.84 11.83
N HIS A 86 2.97 6.57 10.74
CA HIS A 86 2.35 7.91 10.73
C HIS A 86 0.98 7.98 10.06
N GLY A 87 0.53 6.89 9.46
CA GLY A 87 -0.71 6.77 8.70
C GLY A 87 -0.46 6.52 7.22
N ALA A 88 -1.24 5.61 6.65
CA ALA A 88 -1.18 5.22 5.25
C ALA A 88 -2.38 5.74 4.45
N SER A 89 -2.26 5.82 3.13
CA SER A 89 -3.43 5.91 2.26
C SER A 89 -4.09 4.53 2.17
N ILE A 90 -5.39 4.45 2.44
CA ILE A 90 -6.14 3.20 2.62
C ILE A 90 -7.31 3.14 1.62
N MET A 91 -7.33 2.10 0.80
CA MET A 91 -8.26 1.90 -0.31
C MET A 91 -9.12 0.65 -0.08
N PRO A 92 -10.15 0.69 0.81
CA PRO A 92 -11.01 -0.46 1.08
C PRO A 92 -12.06 -0.67 -0.02
N GLY A 93 -12.24 -1.93 -0.43
CA GLY A 93 -13.29 -2.36 -1.36
C GLY A 93 -13.66 -3.81 -1.12
N GLY A 94 -14.90 -4.22 -1.47
CA GLY A 94 -15.33 -5.59 -1.22
C GLY A 94 -16.81 -5.71 -0.90
N ALA A 95 -17.16 -6.39 0.19
CA ALA A 95 -18.52 -6.46 0.71
C ALA A 95 -18.90 -5.11 1.35
N GLN A 96 -19.84 -4.40 0.73
CA GLN A 96 -20.22 -3.04 1.16
C GLN A 96 -20.82 -3.02 2.57
N GLU A 97 -21.44 -4.08 2.99
CA GLU A 97 -22.03 -4.25 4.32
C GLU A 97 -21.01 -4.17 5.46
N ALA A 98 -19.73 -4.47 5.16
CA ALA A 98 -18.64 -4.33 6.12
C ALA A 98 -18.26 -2.87 6.38
N TRP A 99 -18.49 -1.96 5.41
CA TRP A 99 -17.99 -0.60 5.48
C TRP A 99 -18.41 0.18 6.71
N PRO A 100 -19.69 0.21 7.12
CA PRO A 100 -20.08 0.95 8.33
C PRO A 100 -19.37 0.50 9.61
N VAL A 101 -18.96 -0.76 9.69
CA VAL A 101 -18.26 -1.34 10.84
C VAL A 101 -16.78 -0.97 10.84
N ILE A 102 -16.11 -1.08 9.69
CA ILE A 102 -14.65 -0.90 9.59
C ILE A 102 -14.23 0.56 9.34
N GLN A 103 -15.11 1.39 8.79
CA GLN A 103 -14.85 2.79 8.44
C GLN A 103 -14.22 3.61 9.57
N PRO A 104 -14.77 3.61 10.81
CA PRO A 104 -14.22 4.43 11.89
C PRO A 104 -12.78 4.03 12.23
N MET A 105 -12.49 2.73 12.24
CA MET A 105 -11.16 2.19 12.52
C MET A 105 -10.18 2.57 11.40
N LEU A 106 -10.51 2.29 10.14
CA LEU A 106 -9.63 2.57 9.02
C LEU A 106 -9.36 4.07 8.86
N LYS A 107 -10.39 4.93 8.99
CA LYS A 107 -10.22 6.38 8.95
C LYS A 107 -9.37 6.92 10.12
N SER A 108 -9.37 6.26 11.27
CA SER A 108 -8.57 6.70 12.43
C SER A 108 -7.06 6.49 12.22
N ILE A 109 -6.67 5.43 11.51
CA ILE A 109 -5.27 5.07 11.26
C ILE A 109 -4.75 5.56 9.90
N ALA A 110 -5.61 6.11 9.05
CA ALA A 110 -5.23 6.65 7.76
C ALA A 110 -4.40 7.94 7.89
N ALA A 111 -3.53 8.18 6.91
CA ALA A 111 -2.92 9.48 6.71
C ALA A 111 -3.98 10.59 6.63
N LYS A 112 -3.59 11.80 6.95
CA LYS A 112 -4.46 12.98 6.85
C LYS A 112 -3.94 13.90 5.76
N ALA A 113 -4.84 14.39 4.91
CA ALA A 113 -4.56 15.50 4.01
C ALA A 113 -4.36 16.80 4.80
N GLU A 114 -3.90 17.87 4.14
CA GLU A 114 -3.64 19.17 4.78
C GLU A 114 -4.87 19.74 5.51
N ASP A 115 -6.05 19.48 5.01
CA ASP A 115 -7.33 19.89 5.62
C ASP A 115 -7.81 18.97 6.76
N GLY A 116 -7.02 17.95 7.11
CA GLY A 116 -7.35 16.96 8.13
C GLY A 116 -8.23 15.80 7.65
N THR A 117 -8.63 15.78 6.37
CA THR A 117 -9.43 14.69 5.79
C THR A 117 -8.64 13.39 5.77
N PRO A 118 -9.19 12.26 6.28
CA PRO A 118 -8.51 10.97 6.21
C PRO A 118 -8.34 10.50 4.76
N CYS A 119 -7.14 10.05 4.41
CA CYS A 119 -6.84 9.40 3.12
C CYS A 119 -7.40 7.97 3.09
N CYS A 120 -8.68 7.83 3.34
CA CYS A 120 -9.40 6.56 3.40
C CYS A 120 -10.86 6.76 3.02
N GLU A 121 -11.30 6.18 1.91
CA GLU A 121 -12.71 6.14 1.53
C GLU A 121 -13.03 4.83 0.82
N TRP A 122 -14.28 4.42 0.85
CA TRP A 122 -14.76 3.24 0.14
C TRP A 122 -14.60 3.41 -1.38
N VAL A 123 -13.84 2.51 -2.02
CA VAL A 123 -13.52 2.65 -3.46
C VAL A 123 -14.41 1.81 -4.38
N GLY A 124 -15.17 0.85 -3.84
CA GLY A 124 -16.12 0.07 -4.63
C GLY A 124 -16.29 -1.39 -4.19
N PRO A 125 -17.19 -2.13 -4.82
CA PRO A 125 -17.46 -3.53 -4.51
C PRO A 125 -16.37 -4.47 -5.04
N GLY A 126 -16.43 -5.75 -4.66
CA GLY A 126 -15.59 -6.82 -5.19
C GLY A 126 -14.09 -6.59 -4.99
N GLY A 127 -13.30 -6.72 -6.05
CA GLY A 127 -11.87 -6.49 -6.04
C GLY A 127 -11.40 -5.03 -6.07
N ALA A 128 -12.32 -4.05 -6.01
CA ALA A 128 -12.02 -2.63 -6.27
C ALA A 128 -10.89 -2.05 -5.42
N GLY A 129 -10.77 -2.42 -4.14
CA GLY A 129 -9.70 -1.91 -3.27
C GLY A 129 -8.31 -2.29 -3.78
N HIS A 130 -8.10 -3.54 -4.13
CA HIS A 130 -6.83 -4.01 -4.69
C HIS A 130 -6.63 -3.55 -6.14
N TYR A 131 -7.70 -3.39 -6.92
CA TYR A 131 -7.61 -2.83 -8.27
C TYR A 131 -7.09 -1.39 -8.24
N VAL A 132 -7.67 -0.53 -7.39
CA VAL A 132 -7.20 0.86 -7.23
C VAL A 132 -5.76 0.91 -6.75
N LYS A 133 -5.36 0.03 -5.81
CA LYS A 133 -3.95 -0.08 -5.38
C LYS A 133 -3.03 -0.52 -6.52
N MET A 134 -3.46 -1.43 -7.37
CA MET A 134 -2.70 -1.86 -8.53
C MET A 134 -2.48 -0.70 -9.51
N VAL A 135 -3.52 0.07 -9.82
CA VAL A 135 -3.43 1.26 -10.69
C VAL A 135 -2.51 2.32 -10.08
N HIS A 136 -2.68 2.61 -8.78
CA HIS A 136 -1.78 3.49 -8.03
C HIS A 136 -0.32 3.08 -8.22
N ASN A 137 0.01 1.82 -7.98
CA ASN A 137 1.39 1.33 -8.11
C ASN A 137 1.89 1.41 -9.56
N GLY A 138 1.03 1.18 -10.55
CA GLY A 138 1.41 1.33 -11.96
C GLY A 138 1.82 2.76 -12.31
N ILE A 139 1.06 3.75 -11.84
CA ILE A 139 1.37 5.17 -12.01
C ILE A 139 2.67 5.52 -11.28
N GLU A 140 2.82 5.12 -10.02
CA GLU A 140 4.01 5.37 -9.21
C GLU A 140 5.28 4.82 -9.86
N TYR A 141 5.22 3.64 -10.45
CA TYR A 141 6.36 3.07 -11.19
C TYR A 141 6.72 3.89 -12.43
N GLY A 142 5.72 4.44 -13.14
CA GLY A 142 5.94 5.37 -14.24
C GLY A 142 6.63 6.65 -13.79
N ASP A 143 6.17 7.24 -12.68
CA ASP A 143 6.78 8.44 -12.10
C ASP A 143 8.23 8.18 -11.65
N MET A 144 8.49 7.05 -11.00
CA MET A 144 9.85 6.66 -10.60
C MET A 144 10.77 6.48 -11.81
N GLN A 145 10.27 5.90 -12.91
CA GLN A 145 11.03 5.75 -14.14
C GLN A 145 11.36 7.12 -14.76
N LEU A 146 10.41 8.04 -14.82
CA LEU A 146 10.64 9.39 -15.33
C LEU A 146 11.70 10.15 -14.49
N ILE A 147 11.65 10.02 -13.17
CA ILE A 147 12.66 10.58 -12.26
C ILE A 147 14.04 9.97 -12.55
N ALA A 148 14.13 8.65 -12.72
CA ALA A 148 15.39 7.96 -13.04
C ALA A 148 15.95 8.40 -14.38
N GLU A 149 15.14 8.56 -15.41
CA GLU A 149 15.57 9.01 -16.74
C GLU A 149 16.07 10.45 -16.72
N ILE A 150 15.37 11.35 -16.02
CA ILE A 150 15.84 12.75 -15.93
C ILE A 150 17.11 12.86 -15.09
N TYR A 151 17.23 12.09 -14.00
CA TYR A 151 18.48 11.96 -13.25
C TYR A 151 19.64 11.52 -14.16
N PHE A 152 19.43 10.48 -14.94
CA PHE A 152 20.42 9.97 -15.90
C PHE A 152 20.85 11.05 -16.91
N ALA A 153 19.88 11.77 -17.49
CA ALA A 153 20.14 12.85 -18.42
C ALA A 153 20.94 14.00 -17.76
N MET A 154 20.57 14.41 -16.57
CA MET A 154 21.28 15.46 -15.81
C MET A 154 22.72 15.05 -15.50
N LYS A 155 22.93 13.82 -15.05
CA LYS A 155 24.25 13.30 -14.68
C LYS A 155 25.16 13.09 -15.89
N HIS A 156 24.65 12.45 -16.94
CA HIS A 156 25.50 11.98 -18.05
C HIS A 156 25.51 12.90 -19.27
N LEU A 157 24.44 13.66 -19.54
CA LEU A 157 24.39 14.59 -20.68
C LEU A 157 24.77 16.01 -20.28
N LEU A 158 24.38 16.43 -19.08
CA LEU A 158 24.66 17.78 -18.59
C LEU A 158 25.83 17.84 -17.60
N ALA A 159 26.36 16.68 -17.18
CA ALA A 159 27.47 16.53 -16.25
C ALA A 159 27.23 17.28 -14.90
N LEU A 160 25.98 17.35 -14.45
CA LEU A 160 25.64 17.99 -13.19
C LEU A 160 26.10 17.14 -12.00
N LYS A 161 26.49 17.81 -10.92
CA LYS A 161 26.81 17.16 -9.65
C LYS A 161 25.55 16.93 -8.83
N ASN A 162 25.61 16.02 -7.86
CA ASN A 162 24.47 15.63 -7.02
C ASN A 162 23.82 16.85 -6.34
N GLU A 163 24.59 17.80 -5.79
CA GLU A 163 24.06 19.02 -5.18
C GLU A 163 23.27 19.89 -6.17
N GLN A 164 23.77 20.04 -7.40
CA GLN A 164 23.09 20.83 -8.44
C GLN A 164 21.78 20.18 -8.88
N MET A 165 21.77 18.85 -9.00
CA MET A 165 20.55 18.09 -9.30
C MET A 165 19.56 18.19 -8.13
N ALA A 166 20.02 18.08 -6.89
CA ALA A 166 19.20 18.24 -5.70
C ALA A 166 18.52 19.62 -5.63
N ASP A 167 19.27 20.69 -5.96
CA ASP A 167 18.71 22.06 -6.00
C ASP A 167 17.59 22.18 -7.06
N ILE A 168 17.73 21.53 -8.19
CA ILE A 168 16.71 21.50 -9.25
C ILE A 168 15.46 20.78 -8.75
N PHE A 169 15.59 19.58 -8.17
CA PHE A 169 14.47 18.84 -7.61
C PHE A 169 13.78 19.60 -6.47
N GLU A 170 14.52 20.27 -5.60
CA GLU A 170 13.95 21.13 -4.55
C GLU A 170 13.16 22.32 -5.12
N GLN A 171 13.62 22.90 -6.23
CA GLN A 171 12.87 23.96 -6.92
C GLN A 171 11.58 23.43 -7.55
N TRP A 172 11.62 22.22 -8.14
CA TRP A 172 10.45 21.58 -8.69
C TRP A 172 9.43 21.23 -7.61
N ASP A 173 9.89 20.79 -6.44
CA ASP A 173 9.03 20.50 -5.29
C ASP A 173 8.31 21.75 -4.75
N LYS A 174 8.89 22.93 -4.87
CA LYS A 174 8.23 24.21 -4.53
C LYS A 174 7.20 24.68 -5.55
N GLY A 175 7.02 23.94 -6.65
CA GLY A 175 6.19 24.33 -7.79
C GLY A 175 5.13 23.29 -8.16
N ARG A 176 4.85 23.22 -9.46
CA ARG A 176 3.80 22.35 -10.03
C ARG A 176 4.09 20.86 -9.91
N LEU A 177 5.34 20.47 -9.66
CA LEU A 177 5.77 19.08 -9.51
C LEU A 177 5.87 18.67 -8.04
N HIS A 178 5.32 19.48 -7.11
CA HIS A 178 5.30 19.14 -5.68
C HIS A 178 4.69 17.75 -5.49
N SER A 179 5.49 16.84 -4.91
CA SER A 179 5.09 15.48 -4.60
C SER A 179 6.10 14.80 -3.68
N TYR A 180 5.64 13.77 -2.97
CA TYR A 180 6.50 12.96 -2.12
C TYR A 180 7.75 12.43 -2.87
N LEU A 181 7.60 11.92 -4.09
CA LEU A 181 8.72 11.39 -4.86
C LEU A 181 9.74 12.47 -5.26
N ILE A 182 9.29 13.68 -5.60
CA ILE A 182 10.18 14.79 -5.91
C ILE A 182 10.92 15.29 -4.66
N GLU A 183 10.21 15.42 -3.53
CA GLU A 183 10.79 15.80 -2.25
C GLU A 183 11.89 14.83 -1.82
N ILE A 184 11.60 13.53 -1.75
CA ILE A 184 12.59 12.53 -1.35
C ILE A 184 13.76 12.41 -2.33
N THR A 185 13.55 12.64 -3.63
CA THR A 185 14.62 12.63 -4.62
C THR A 185 15.66 13.72 -4.31
N SER A 186 15.24 14.93 -3.94
CA SER A 186 16.15 15.98 -3.51
C SER A 186 16.96 15.58 -2.26
N ALA A 187 16.30 14.97 -1.28
CA ALA A 187 16.96 14.47 -0.06
C ALA A 187 17.97 13.34 -0.36
N ILE A 188 17.60 12.37 -1.20
CA ILE A 188 18.46 11.25 -1.62
C ILE A 188 19.73 11.77 -2.32
N LEU A 189 19.59 12.75 -3.21
CA LEU A 189 20.72 13.33 -3.94
C LEU A 189 21.71 14.07 -3.02
N ARG A 190 21.27 14.56 -1.85
CA ARG A 190 22.12 15.22 -0.86
C ARG A 190 22.68 14.28 0.20
N HIS A 191 22.14 13.06 0.29
CA HIS A 191 22.51 12.15 1.38
C HIS A 191 23.94 11.66 1.23
N LYS A 192 24.75 11.85 2.27
CA LYS A 192 26.15 11.43 2.35
C LYS A 192 26.36 10.44 3.47
N GLU A 193 27.25 9.50 3.24
CA GLU A 193 27.74 8.56 4.25
C GLU A 193 28.73 9.26 5.22
N GLU A 194 29.06 8.60 6.32
CA GLU A 194 30.03 9.12 7.30
C GLU A 194 31.40 9.48 6.70
N GLY A 195 31.79 8.83 5.57
CA GLY A 195 33.01 9.13 4.81
C GLY A 195 32.95 10.37 3.93
N GLY A 196 31.78 11.02 3.80
CA GLY A 196 31.55 12.20 2.99
C GLY A 196 31.17 11.94 1.53
N ASP A 197 31.16 10.68 1.09
CA ASP A 197 30.73 10.26 -0.24
C ASP A 197 29.20 10.23 -0.33
N TYR A 198 28.64 10.49 -1.52
CA TYR A 198 27.21 10.40 -1.72
C TYR A 198 26.77 8.91 -1.73
N LEU A 199 25.82 8.57 -0.87
CA LEU A 199 25.29 7.18 -0.80
C LEU A 199 24.78 6.71 -2.17
N LEU A 200 24.13 7.59 -2.93
CA LEU A 200 23.58 7.27 -4.25
C LEU A 200 24.65 6.75 -5.25
N ASP A 201 25.88 7.25 -5.16
CA ASP A 201 26.96 6.82 -6.06
C ASP A 201 27.49 5.40 -5.72
N ASN A 202 27.17 4.89 -4.52
CA ASN A 202 27.55 3.56 -4.03
C ASN A 202 26.41 2.53 -4.12
N ILE A 203 25.20 2.94 -4.54
CA ILE A 203 24.07 2.02 -4.67
C ILE A 203 24.17 1.27 -5.99
N LEU A 204 23.98 -0.06 -5.93
CA LEU A 204 23.90 -0.91 -7.11
C LEU A 204 22.73 -0.51 -7.98
N ASP A 205 22.99 -0.29 -9.29
CA ASP A 205 21.93 -0.07 -10.28
C ASP A 205 21.17 -1.37 -10.53
N ALA A 206 20.14 -1.60 -9.72
CA ALA A 206 19.26 -2.77 -9.79
C ALA A 206 17.83 -2.37 -9.39
N ALA A 207 16.86 -2.98 -10.07
CA ALA A 207 15.45 -2.80 -9.79
C ALA A 207 14.78 -4.13 -9.43
N GLY A 208 13.81 -4.07 -8.53
CA GLY A 208 12.96 -5.20 -8.15
C GLY A 208 11.50 -4.77 -8.03
N GLN A 209 10.59 -5.75 -8.00
CA GLN A 209 9.16 -5.48 -7.85
C GLN A 209 8.48 -6.54 -6.98
N LYS A 210 7.40 -6.17 -6.29
CA LYS A 210 6.66 -7.04 -5.35
C LYS A 210 5.36 -7.63 -5.96
N GLY A 211 5.19 -7.63 -7.28
CA GLY A 211 4.08 -8.26 -8.00
C GLY A 211 3.04 -7.28 -8.55
N THR A 212 2.64 -6.23 -7.84
CA THR A 212 1.58 -5.29 -8.28
C THR A 212 1.89 -4.58 -9.60
N GLY A 213 3.13 -4.21 -9.86
CA GLY A 213 3.56 -3.63 -11.13
C GLY A 213 3.36 -4.56 -12.32
N ARG A 214 3.57 -5.87 -12.15
CA ARG A 214 3.31 -6.87 -13.18
C ARG A 214 1.84 -6.87 -13.62
N TRP A 215 0.92 -6.82 -12.67
CA TRP A 215 -0.52 -6.84 -12.97
C TRP A 215 -0.99 -5.56 -13.64
N SER A 216 -0.41 -4.41 -13.29
CA SER A 216 -0.68 -3.15 -14.01
C SER A 216 -0.34 -3.26 -15.50
N VAL A 217 0.80 -3.88 -15.84
CA VAL A 217 1.22 -4.08 -17.25
C VAL A 217 0.34 -5.13 -17.97
N ILE A 218 -0.07 -6.19 -17.28
CA ILE A 218 -0.88 -7.26 -17.91
C ILE A 218 -2.31 -6.79 -18.20
N ASN A 219 -2.86 -5.91 -17.37
CA ASN A 219 -4.27 -5.48 -17.44
C ASN A 219 -4.45 -4.09 -18.05
N SER A 220 -3.37 -3.45 -18.52
CA SER A 220 -3.41 -2.21 -19.30
C SER A 220 -3.44 -2.51 -20.82
#